data_d165e6ea5ed38d276b83dc477ecc76c8
#
_entry.id   d165e6ea5ed38d276b83dc477ecc76c8
#
_cell.length_a   1.000
_cell.length_b   1.000
_cell.length_c   1.000
_cell.angle_alpha   90.00
_cell.angle_beta   90.00
_cell.angle_gamma   90.00
#
_symmetry.space_group_name_H-M   'P 1'
#
loop_
_entity.id
_entity.type
_entity.pdbx_description
1 polymer ?
#
loop_
_entity_poly.entity_id
_entity_poly.type
_entity_poly.pdbx_seq_one_letter_code
_entity_poly.pdbx_strand_id
1 'polypeptide(L)'
;QRNVSGYLCLEQSLFSDASVVFYIMTNLGLIVDILGNRGYRSCQFESGIIAGRIYLSAYNQKIGASGSTFYDDAVSEFFSPHAKDKDVMISVGIGIPDYRSKPGRILAGKFSRDDLLS
;
A
#
# COMPACT_ATOMS: atom_id res chain seq x y z
N GLN A 1 10.56 12.09 12.21
CA GLN A 1 10.19 10.81 11.59
C GLN A 1 8.83 10.87 10.85
N ARG A 2 7.76 11.47 11.42
CA ARG A 2 6.44 11.57 10.78
C ARG A 2 6.49 12.27 9.41
N ASN A 3 7.15 13.42 9.33
CA ASN A 3 7.30 14.15 8.06
C ASN A 3 8.05 13.34 7.00
N VAL A 4 8.98 12.49 7.42
CA VAL A 4 9.71 11.60 6.51
C VAL A 4 8.77 10.57 5.90
N SER A 5 7.89 9.94 6.69
CA SER A 5 6.90 8.98 6.17
C SER A 5 5.95 9.63 5.18
N GLY A 6 5.52 10.86 5.43
CA GLY A 6 4.71 11.62 4.46
C GLY A 6 5.45 11.87 3.16
N TYR A 7 6.70 12.33 3.23
CA TYR A 7 7.54 12.52 2.06
C TYR A 7 7.73 11.23 1.26
N LEU A 8 8.14 10.15 1.92
CA LEU A 8 8.37 8.86 1.28
C LEU A 8 7.12 8.30 0.58
N CYS A 9 5.92 8.63 1.07
CA CYS A 9 4.64 8.25 0.48
C CYS A 9 4.04 9.38 -0.38
N LEU A 10 4.83 9.98 -1.25
CA LEU A 10 4.43 11.01 -2.22
C LEU A 10 3.85 12.27 -1.56
N GLU A 11 4.46 12.72 -0.47
CA GLU A 11 4.09 13.94 0.26
C GLU A 11 2.64 13.93 0.81
N GLN A 12 2.08 12.73 1.04
CA GLN A 12 0.72 12.58 1.55
C GLN A 12 0.67 12.79 3.06
N SER A 13 -0.12 13.76 3.50
CA SER A 13 -0.33 14.07 4.94
C SER A 13 -0.84 12.87 5.74
N LEU A 14 -1.65 12.01 5.14
CA LEU A 14 -2.15 10.78 5.75
C LEU A 14 -1.02 9.92 6.33
N PHE A 15 0.10 9.81 5.61
CA PHE A 15 1.26 9.02 6.07
C PHE A 15 2.13 9.77 7.09
N SER A 16 2.08 11.10 7.10
CA SER A 16 2.69 11.89 8.18
C SER A 16 1.91 11.75 9.49
N ASP A 17 0.58 11.61 9.40
CA ASP A 17 -0.31 11.51 10.55
C ASP A 17 -0.53 10.07 11.02
N ALA A 18 -0.15 9.09 10.22
CA ALA A 18 -0.25 7.68 10.55
C ALA A 18 0.49 7.33 11.85
N SER A 19 -0.06 6.41 12.61
CA SER A 19 0.59 5.87 13.82
C SER A 19 1.78 4.98 13.47
N VAL A 20 1.63 4.19 12.39
CA VAL A 20 2.65 3.28 11.83
C VAL A 20 2.53 3.29 10.31
N VAL A 21 3.68 3.25 9.62
CA VAL A 21 3.75 2.99 8.19
C VAL A 21 4.62 1.75 7.95
N PHE A 22 4.06 0.76 7.29
CA PHE A 22 4.76 -0.45 6.86
C PHE A 22 5.22 -0.28 5.42
N TYR A 23 6.46 -0.64 5.15
CA TYR A 23 7.01 -0.78 3.81
C TYR A 23 7.34 -2.25 3.59
N ILE A 24 6.62 -2.91 2.68
CA ILE A 24 6.82 -4.32 2.35
C ILE A 24 7.84 -4.40 1.24
N MET A 25 8.96 -5.07 1.51
CA MET A 25 10.11 -5.12 0.63
C MET A 25 10.47 -6.56 0.26
N THR A 26 11.06 -6.73 -0.93
CA THR A 26 11.59 -8.00 -1.41
C THR A 26 12.92 -7.80 -2.13
N ASN A 27 13.74 -8.83 -2.20
CA ASN A 27 14.88 -8.86 -3.13
C ASN A 27 14.36 -9.25 -4.52
N LEU A 28 13.86 -8.24 -5.25
CA LEU A 28 13.21 -8.46 -6.54
C LEU A 28 14.18 -9.02 -7.58
N GLY A 29 15.43 -8.55 -7.58
CA GLY A 29 16.46 -9.04 -8.51
C GLY A 29 16.63 -10.55 -8.40
N LEU A 30 16.80 -11.07 -7.18
CA LEU A 30 16.94 -12.51 -6.94
C LEU A 30 15.71 -13.31 -7.41
N ILE A 31 14.53 -12.79 -7.18
CA ILE A 31 13.29 -13.47 -7.57
C ILE A 31 13.10 -13.48 -9.09
N VAL A 32 13.43 -12.37 -9.74
CA VAL A 32 13.35 -12.27 -11.21
C VAL A 32 14.41 -13.17 -11.88
N ASP A 33 15.59 -13.30 -11.30
CA ASP A 33 16.63 -14.22 -11.79
C ASP A 33 16.16 -15.68 -11.77
N ILE A 34 15.37 -16.07 -10.78
CA ILE A 34 14.87 -17.44 -10.62
C ILE A 34 13.59 -17.68 -11.45
N LEU A 35 12.65 -16.74 -11.43
CA LEU A 35 11.30 -16.91 -11.98
C LEU A 35 11.04 -16.12 -13.27
N GLY A 36 12.03 -15.35 -13.74
CA GLY A 36 11.86 -14.42 -14.84
C GLY A 36 10.84 -13.30 -14.52
N ASN A 37 10.28 -12.68 -15.53
CA ASN A 37 9.32 -11.58 -15.38
C ASN A 37 8.06 -11.94 -14.58
N ARG A 38 7.72 -13.22 -14.45
CA ARG A 38 6.64 -13.68 -13.59
C ARG A 38 6.96 -13.48 -12.10
N GLY A 39 8.23 -13.47 -11.73
CA GLY A 39 8.69 -13.21 -10.36
C GLY A 39 8.21 -11.88 -9.82
N TYR A 40 8.25 -10.84 -10.64
CA TYR A 40 7.71 -9.53 -10.25
C TYR A 40 6.23 -9.60 -9.83
N ARG A 41 5.40 -10.26 -10.64
CA ARG A 41 3.96 -10.44 -10.32
C ARG A 41 3.77 -11.25 -9.05
N SER A 42 4.58 -12.28 -8.84
CA SER A 42 4.51 -13.10 -7.62
C SER A 42 4.82 -12.27 -6.38
N CYS A 43 5.84 -11.42 -6.43
CA CYS A 43 6.17 -10.50 -5.34
C CYS A 43 5.01 -9.51 -5.07
N GLN A 44 4.37 -9.00 -6.09
CA GLN A 44 3.21 -8.11 -5.94
C GLN A 44 2.02 -8.83 -5.31
N PHE A 45 1.72 -10.07 -5.72
CA PHE A 45 0.65 -10.86 -5.11
C PHE A 45 0.92 -11.16 -3.64
N GLU A 46 2.13 -11.61 -3.31
CA GLU A 46 2.51 -11.90 -1.92
C GLU A 46 2.44 -10.64 -1.05
N SER A 47 2.96 -9.53 -1.54
CA SER A 47 2.88 -8.23 -0.86
C SER A 47 1.45 -7.77 -0.66
N GLY A 48 0.57 -8.00 -1.64
CA GLY A 48 -0.86 -7.73 -1.53
C GLY A 48 -1.55 -8.59 -0.47
N ILE A 49 -1.17 -9.87 -0.35
CA ILE A 49 -1.67 -10.75 0.71
C ILE A 49 -1.25 -10.24 2.09
N ILE A 50 0.01 -9.83 2.24
CA ILE A 50 0.52 -9.26 3.50
C ILE A 50 -0.23 -7.97 3.82
N ALA A 51 -0.36 -7.06 2.85
CA ALA A 51 -1.12 -5.81 3.01
C ALA A 51 -2.57 -6.08 3.43
N GLY A 52 -3.25 -7.03 2.79
CA GLY A 52 -4.61 -7.44 3.15
C GLY A 52 -4.73 -7.92 4.60
N ARG A 53 -3.76 -8.69 5.09
CA ARG A 53 -3.70 -9.11 6.49
C ARG A 53 -3.51 -7.93 7.44
N ILE A 54 -2.67 -6.95 7.06
CA ILE A 54 -2.49 -5.71 7.82
C ILE A 54 -3.82 -4.95 7.92
N TYR A 55 -4.55 -4.80 6.80
CA TYR A 55 -5.87 -4.18 6.79
C TYR A 55 -6.87 -4.86 7.73
N LEU A 56 -7.00 -6.18 7.61
CA LEU A 56 -7.91 -6.96 8.47
C LEU A 56 -7.54 -6.85 9.94
N SER A 57 -6.24 -6.88 10.26
CA SER A 57 -5.75 -6.72 11.62
C SER A 57 -6.06 -5.33 12.18
N ALA A 58 -5.89 -4.28 11.38
CA ALA A 58 -6.22 -2.92 11.75
C ALA A 58 -7.73 -2.78 12.03
N TYR A 59 -8.57 -3.27 11.14
CA TYR A 59 -10.03 -3.19 11.30
C TYR A 59 -10.53 -3.98 12.50
N ASN A 60 -9.94 -5.15 12.79
CA ASN A 60 -10.23 -5.91 14.01
C ASN A 60 -9.93 -5.12 15.29
N GLN A 61 -8.93 -4.24 15.24
CA GLN A 61 -8.56 -3.34 16.32
C GLN A 61 -9.34 -1.99 16.28
N LYS A 62 -10.30 -1.84 15.37
CA LYS A 62 -11.10 -0.61 15.15
C LYS A 62 -10.27 0.61 14.76
N ILE A 63 -9.15 0.38 14.11
CA ILE A 63 -8.30 1.42 13.51
C ILE A 63 -8.34 1.34 11.99
N GLY A 64 -7.93 2.42 11.31
CA GLY A 64 -7.93 2.51 9.86
C GLY A 64 -6.62 2.00 9.26
N ALA A 65 -6.68 1.58 8.01
CA ALA A 65 -5.52 1.26 7.19
C ALA A 65 -5.69 1.82 5.78
N SER A 66 -4.60 2.29 5.18
CA SER A 66 -4.57 2.77 3.80
C SER A 66 -3.25 2.39 3.13
N GLY A 67 -3.34 1.75 1.96
CA GLY A 67 -2.19 1.50 1.10
C GLY A 67 -1.90 2.71 0.22
N SER A 68 -0.64 2.88 -0.17
CA SER A 68 -0.21 3.93 -1.08
C SER A 68 0.99 3.50 -1.92
N THR A 69 1.24 4.32 -2.94
CA THR A 69 2.51 4.38 -3.66
C THR A 69 3.53 5.22 -2.87
N PHE A 70 4.77 5.22 -3.32
CA PHE A 70 5.91 5.79 -2.61
C PHE A 70 7.04 6.13 -3.59
N TYR A 71 8.05 6.84 -3.12
CA TYR A 71 9.29 7.06 -3.85
C TYR A 71 10.25 5.88 -3.60
N ASP A 72 10.35 4.95 -4.55
CA ASP A 72 11.07 3.69 -4.43
C ASP A 72 12.50 3.85 -3.91
N ASP A 73 13.30 4.66 -4.60
CA ASP A 73 14.72 4.87 -4.27
C ASP A 73 14.87 5.55 -2.90
N ALA A 74 14.03 6.54 -2.60
CA ALA A 74 14.08 7.26 -1.34
C ALA A 74 13.74 6.35 -0.14
N VAL A 75 12.80 5.43 -0.29
CA VAL A 75 12.46 4.46 0.75
C VAL A 75 13.62 3.49 0.96
N SER A 76 14.19 2.95 -0.13
CA SER A 76 15.33 2.02 -0.06
C SER A 76 16.56 2.69 0.57
N GLU A 77 16.84 3.94 0.23
CA GLU A 77 17.91 4.72 0.84
C GLU A 77 17.67 4.95 2.34
N PHE A 78 16.46 5.36 2.72
CA PHE A 78 16.11 5.64 4.12
C PHE A 78 16.29 4.42 5.02
N PHE A 79 15.98 3.21 4.53
CA PHE A 79 16.10 1.98 5.30
C PHE A 79 17.46 1.28 5.13
N SER A 80 18.38 1.84 4.35
CA SER A 80 19.72 1.29 4.21
C SER A 80 20.52 1.41 5.53
N PRO A 81 21.43 0.45 5.83
CA PRO A 81 21.85 -0.67 4.97
C PRO A 81 20.91 -1.89 4.96
N HIS A 82 19.84 -1.91 5.77
CA HIS A 82 18.95 -3.09 5.87
C HIS A 82 18.10 -3.32 4.61
N ALA A 83 17.83 -2.26 3.84
CA ALA A 83 17.09 -2.32 2.58
C ALA A 83 18.00 -2.50 1.36
N LYS A 84 19.31 -2.68 1.56
CA LYS A 84 20.24 -2.93 0.46
C LYS A 84 19.77 -4.13 -0.37
N ASP A 85 19.78 -3.97 -1.69
CA ASP A 85 19.34 -4.98 -2.66
C ASP A 85 17.85 -5.39 -2.51
N LYS A 86 17.02 -4.53 -1.94
CA LYS A 86 15.59 -4.75 -1.81
C LYS A 86 14.80 -3.63 -2.46
N ASP A 87 13.68 -4.03 -3.06
CA ASP A 87 12.72 -3.14 -3.68
C ASP A 87 11.44 -3.11 -2.85
N VAL A 88 10.82 -1.94 -2.74
CA VAL A 88 9.55 -1.77 -2.04
C VAL A 88 8.41 -2.17 -2.95
N MET A 89 7.50 -3.00 -2.47
CA MET A 89 6.35 -3.47 -3.23
C MET A 89 5.07 -2.68 -2.93
N ILE A 90 4.87 -2.32 -1.68
CA ILE A 90 3.70 -1.56 -1.22
C ILE A 90 4.00 -0.90 0.12
N SER A 91 3.41 0.28 0.36
CA SER A 91 3.34 0.90 1.68
C SER A 91 1.92 0.83 2.25
N VAL A 92 1.80 0.64 3.57
CA VAL A 92 0.52 0.63 4.29
C VAL A 92 0.63 1.47 5.54
N GLY A 93 -0.13 2.55 5.60
CA GLY A 93 -0.29 3.38 6.80
C GLY A 93 -1.43 2.89 7.68
N ILE A 94 -1.22 2.90 8.99
CA ILE A 94 -2.24 2.55 9.99
C ILE A 94 -2.40 3.70 10.96
N GLY A 95 -3.63 4.01 11.31
CA GLY A 95 -3.92 5.08 12.27
C GLY A 95 -5.38 5.14 12.67
N ILE A 96 -5.69 6.08 13.56
CA ILE A 96 -7.05 6.36 13.96
C ILE A 96 -7.72 7.12 12.81
N PRO A 97 -8.82 6.60 12.22
CA PRO A 97 -9.47 7.28 11.12
C PRO A 97 -10.18 8.56 11.59
N ASP A 98 -10.02 9.63 10.84
CA ASP A 98 -10.67 10.92 11.09
C ASP A 98 -12.12 10.96 10.54
N TYR A 99 -12.54 9.92 9.84
CA TYR A 99 -13.88 9.83 9.29
C TYR A 99 -14.46 8.42 9.41
N ARG A 100 -15.80 8.33 9.35
CA ARG A 100 -16.49 7.05 9.16
C ARG A 100 -16.87 6.88 7.69
N SER A 101 -16.33 5.85 7.06
CA SER A 101 -16.78 5.45 5.73
C SER A 101 -18.26 5.08 5.78
N LYS A 102 -19.04 5.59 4.82
CA LYS A 102 -20.42 5.15 4.62
C LYS A 102 -20.44 4.08 3.54
N PRO A 103 -21.05 2.92 3.80
CA PRO A 103 -21.16 1.90 2.75
C PRO A 103 -21.96 2.45 1.58
N GLY A 104 -21.39 2.38 0.39
CA GLY A 104 -22.09 2.61 -0.85
C GLY A 104 -22.91 1.39 -1.25
N ARG A 105 -24.05 1.60 -1.91
CA ARG A 105 -24.84 0.52 -2.49
C ARG A 105 -25.03 0.78 -3.98
N ILE A 106 -24.49 -0.12 -4.80
CA ILE A 106 -24.76 -0.14 -6.22
C ILE A 106 -25.98 -1.06 -6.45
N LEU A 107 -27.04 -0.53 -7.01
CA LEU A 107 -28.21 -1.32 -7.39
C LEU A 107 -28.08 -1.68 -8.87
N ALA A 108 -27.85 -2.94 -9.16
CA ALA A 108 -27.85 -3.45 -10.52
C ALA A 108 -29.22 -3.17 -11.18
N GLY A 109 -29.21 -2.73 -12.43
CA GLY A 109 -30.44 -2.45 -13.21
C GLY A 109 -30.98 -1.02 -13.15
N LYS A 110 -30.36 -0.11 -12.41
CA LYS A 110 -30.73 1.31 -12.42
C LYS A 110 -29.97 2.16 -13.45
N PHE A 111 -28.95 1.61 -14.09
CA PHE A 111 -28.19 2.28 -15.14
C PHE A 111 -28.66 1.76 -16.50
N SER A 112 -29.15 2.64 -17.35
CA SER A 112 -29.36 2.34 -18.76
C SER A 112 -28.04 2.48 -19.53
N ARG A 113 -27.99 1.92 -20.74
CA ARG A 113 -26.84 2.10 -21.62
C ARG A 113 -26.56 3.57 -21.93
N ASP A 114 -27.59 4.39 -21.95
CA ASP A 114 -27.53 5.82 -22.26
C ASP A 114 -26.91 6.64 -21.11
N ASP A 115 -27.05 6.16 -19.86
CA ASP A 115 -26.43 6.75 -18.67
C ASP A 115 -24.91 6.56 -18.65
N LEU A 116 -24.37 5.59 -19.40
CA LEU A 116 -22.95 5.29 -19.47
C LEU A 116 -22.24 6.00 -20.62
N LEU A 117 -22.99 6.63 -21.55
CA LEU A 117 -22.49 7.26 -22.76
C LEU A 117 -22.65 8.80 -22.74
N SER A 118 -23.18 9.33 -21.69
CA SER A 118 -23.31 10.78 -21.42
C SER A 118 -22.15 11.28 -20.56
#